data_2121e749ac1fe30fa451d271faae8031
#
_entry.id   2121e749ac1fe30fa451d271faae8031
#
_cell.length_a   1.000
_cell.length_b   1.000
_cell.length_c   1.000
_cell.angle_alpha   90.00
_cell.angle_beta   90.00
_cell.angle_gamma   90.00
#
_symmetry.space_group_name_H-M   'P 1'
#
loop_
_entity.id
_entity.type
_entity.pdbx_description
1 polymer ?
#
loop_
_entity_poly.entity_id
_entity_poly.type
_entity_poly.pdbx_seq_one_letter_code
_entity_poly.pdbx_strand_id
1 'polypeptide(L)'
;MQSNENAVVVYPCGRLSGEIRLQGAKNSVLPIMAAALLNKGVSVLHNCPEIADVYIMAELLKICGCSVEFCNHTMTIDAENADNGVIDGEYGTKMRASVILMGSCLGRFGRFVMPPPGGCAIGKRPVDFHVDAMRKLGAHVESEDGGIDAYTGKEGLKGNMIKLPFPSVGATQNTLLAAMCAAGITTIRNASMEPEIWDLCDFLRLFGARIDGERTGTITVEPGTGEYRCEVEYTVPADRIVAGTILTAAAGCTGNVYIPNIECSRIGSVIKYLGARASSDGVGVIMNTDRRKELECVISTGPFPEFPTDMQSIFLSLMAVSGSFSIMEENVFDTRFAAANELNRLGADIRTEGKLAYVYGRRRLHGGVVTAGDLRGGAALVLAGLFAEEPVVVKGCSYIRRGYENLTGDLKSLGAKVEEFSE
;
A
#
# COMPACT_ATOMS: atom_id res chain seq x y z
N MET A 1 12.83 24.04 -9.56
CA MET A 1 12.45 24.26 -8.17
C MET A 1 13.33 23.37 -7.30
N GLN A 2 14.26 23.93 -6.54
CA GLN A 2 15.02 23.20 -5.53
C GLN A 2 14.00 22.71 -4.50
N SER A 3 13.82 21.39 -4.39
CA SER A 3 13.02 20.78 -3.33
C SER A 3 13.76 21.05 -2.02
N ASN A 4 13.16 21.83 -1.10
CA ASN A 4 13.56 21.80 0.29
C ASN A 4 13.58 20.35 0.72
N GLU A 5 14.77 19.78 0.88
CA GLU A 5 14.92 18.38 1.31
C GLU A 5 14.61 18.33 2.81
N ASN A 6 13.37 17.99 3.13
CA ASN A 6 13.01 17.69 4.52
C ASN A 6 13.83 16.50 4.99
N ALA A 7 14.59 16.69 6.05
CA ALA A 7 15.37 15.66 6.72
C ALA A 7 14.75 15.35 8.10
N VAL A 8 14.92 14.12 8.53
CA VAL A 8 14.53 13.66 9.88
C VAL A 8 15.76 13.20 10.63
N VAL A 9 15.97 13.71 11.83
CA VAL A 9 16.99 13.21 12.75
C VAL A 9 16.34 12.27 13.74
N VAL A 10 16.79 11.03 13.74
CA VAL A 10 16.29 9.96 14.61
C VAL A 10 17.37 9.65 15.65
N TYR A 11 17.00 9.72 16.90
CA TYR A 11 17.90 9.41 18.02
C TYR A 11 17.71 7.97 18.48
N PRO A 12 18.77 7.34 19.00
CA PRO A 12 18.68 6.01 19.59
C PRO A 12 17.55 5.88 20.60
N CYS A 13 16.79 4.80 20.52
CA CYS A 13 15.65 4.54 21.39
C CYS A 13 15.76 3.16 22.04
N GLY A 14 15.79 3.13 23.36
CA GLY A 14 15.85 1.87 24.11
C GLY A 14 14.48 1.23 24.34
N ARG A 15 13.40 2.03 24.38
CA ARG A 15 12.06 1.54 24.70
C ARG A 15 10.97 2.37 24.03
N LEU A 16 10.01 1.69 23.41
CA LEU A 16 8.77 2.27 22.91
C LEU A 16 7.59 1.72 23.69
N SER A 17 6.71 2.58 24.21
CA SER A 17 5.56 2.13 25.00
C SER A 17 4.38 3.08 24.83
N GLY A 18 3.18 2.53 24.78
CA GLY A 18 1.94 3.29 24.71
C GLY A 18 0.90 2.64 23.80
N GLU A 19 -0.20 3.35 23.66
CA GLU A 19 -1.26 3.05 22.71
C GLU A 19 -1.15 3.98 21.50
N ILE A 20 -1.39 3.44 20.31
CA ILE A 20 -1.42 4.20 19.08
C ILE A 20 -2.54 3.73 18.16
N ARG A 21 -3.38 4.67 17.73
CA ARG A 21 -4.35 4.45 16.65
C ARG A 21 -3.72 4.77 15.31
N LEU A 22 -3.88 3.85 14.37
CA LEU A 22 -3.27 3.98 13.06
C LEU A 22 -4.20 4.67 12.06
N GLN A 23 -3.59 5.36 11.12
CA GLN A 23 -4.22 5.90 9.92
C GLN A 23 -4.91 4.82 9.08
N GLY A 24 -5.80 5.23 8.18
CA GLY A 24 -6.41 4.35 7.19
C GLY A 24 -5.40 3.79 6.18
N ALA A 25 -5.72 2.61 5.65
CA ALA A 25 -4.84 1.88 4.74
C ALA A 25 -4.72 2.57 3.37
N LYS A 26 -3.50 2.98 3.02
CA LYS A 26 -3.20 3.51 1.69
C LYS A 26 -3.65 2.58 0.57
N ASN A 27 -3.33 1.30 0.68
CA ASN A 27 -3.57 0.31 -0.36
C ASN A 27 -5.06 -0.08 -0.47
N SER A 28 -5.90 0.32 0.52
CA SER A 28 -7.36 0.18 0.48
C SER A 28 -8.04 1.45 -0.02
N VAL A 29 -7.63 2.63 0.48
CA VAL A 29 -8.30 3.88 0.14
C VAL A 29 -8.20 4.22 -1.35
N LEU A 30 -7.04 4.00 -1.99
CA LEU A 30 -6.86 4.34 -3.41
C LEU A 30 -7.81 3.57 -4.35
N PRO A 31 -7.95 2.22 -4.26
CA PRO A 31 -8.94 1.51 -5.07
C PRO A 31 -10.38 1.83 -4.67
N ILE A 32 -10.67 2.14 -3.41
CA ILE A 32 -12.01 2.58 -2.96
C ILE A 32 -12.35 3.95 -3.57
N MET A 33 -11.43 4.90 -3.61
CA MET A 33 -11.59 6.17 -4.32
C MET A 33 -11.87 5.95 -5.82
N ALA A 34 -11.14 5.02 -6.46
CA ALA A 34 -11.41 4.66 -7.86
C ALA A 34 -12.79 3.98 -8.03
N ALA A 35 -13.24 3.20 -7.04
CA ALA A 35 -14.57 2.59 -7.05
C ALA A 35 -15.69 3.63 -6.88
N ALA A 36 -15.47 4.69 -6.08
CA ALA A 36 -16.43 5.78 -5.92
C ALA A 36 -16.78 6.45 -7.26
N LEU A 37 -15.85 6.45 -8.24
CA LEU A 37 -16.14 6.92 -9.60
C LEU A 37 -17.26 6.15 -10.30
N LEU A 38 -17.53 4.90 -9.94
CA LEU A 38 -18.61 4.09 -10.50
C LEU A 38 -20.00 4.55 -10.01
N ASN A 39 -20.08 5.16 -8.83
CA ASN A 39 -21.32 5.62 -8.24
C ASN A 39 -21.72 6.99 -8.78
N LYS A 40 -22.88 7.10 -9.44
CA LYS A 40 -23.49 8.37 -9.89
C LYS A 40 -24.15 9.13 -8.72
N GLY A 41 -23.58 9.07 -7.54
CA GLY A 41 -24.06 9.69 -6.32
C GLY A 41 -22.87 10.06 -5.42
N VAL A 42 -23.15 10.27 -4.14
CA VAL A 42 -22.17 10.70 -3.15
C VAL A 42 -21.61 9.50 -2.40
N SER A 43 -20.29 9.46 -2.28
CA SER A 43 -19.57 8.50 -1.46
C SER A 43 -18.77 9.25 -0.39
N VAL A 44 -19.01 8.94 0.89
CA VAL A 44 -18.31 9.51 2.04
C VAL A 44 -17.36 8.45 2.60
N LEU A 45 -16.07 8.75 2.59
CA LEU A 45 -15.01 7.87 3.05
C LEU A 45 -14.40 8.46 4.33
N HIS A 46 -14.49 7.71 5.43
CA HIS A 46 -13.89 8.08 6.71
C HIS A 46 -12.54 7.41 6.91
N ASN A 47 -11.72 7.95 7.81
CA ASN A 47 -10.37 7.47 8.12
C ASN A 47 -9.46 7.42 6.88
N CYS A 48 -9.62 8.37 5.95
CA CYS A 48 -8.71 8.53 4.82
C CYS A 48 -7.39 9.13 5.32
N PRO A 49 -6.23 8.53 5.01
CA PRO A 49 -4.95 9.08 5.45
C PRO A 49 -4.58 10.34 4.65
N GLU A 50 -4.03 11.33 5.33
CA GLU A 50 -3.55 12.58 4.71
C GLU A 50 -2.15 12.41 4.11
N ILE A 51 -2.04 11.54 3.11
CA ILE A 51 -0.81 11.19 2.40
C ILE A 51 -0.80 11.69 0.96
N ALA A 52 0.39 11.91 0.42
CA ALA A 52 0.55 12.49 -0.92
C ALA A 52 -0.20 11.70 -2.01
N ASP A 53 -0.21 10.37 -1.95
CA ASP A 53 -0.87 9.54 -2.97
C ASP A 53 -2.42 9.67 -2.92
N VAL A 54 -3.02 9.98 -1.75
CA VAL A 54 -4.47 10.25 -1.62
C VAL A 54 -4.83 11.59 -2.25
N TYR A 55 -4.03 12.63 -2.01
CA TYR A 55 -4.23 13.94 -2.65
C TYR A 55 -4.09 13.86 -4.18
N ILE A 56 -3.11 13.09 -4.69
CA ILE A 56 -2.95 12.86 -6.13
C ILE A 56 -4.20 12.15 -6.70
N MET A 57 -4.70 11.12 -6.02
CA MET A 57 -5.92 10.41 -6.47
C MET A 57 -7.15 11.33 -6.45
N ALA A 58 -7.27 12.21 -5.46
CA ALA A 58 -8.34 13.21 -5.41
C ALA A 58 -8.30 14.14 -6.64
N GLU A 59 -7.11 14.62 -7.04
CA GLU A 59 -6.95 15.44 -8.25
C GLU A 59 -7.27 14.62 -9.53
N LEU A 60 -6.90 13.36 -9.59
CA LEU A 60 -7.26 12.48 -10.71
C LEU A 60 -8.78 12.30 -10.82
N LEU A 61 -9.50 12.16 -9.71
CA LEU A 61 -10.96 12.11 -9.70
C LEU A 61 -11.60 13.42 -10.14
N LYS A 62 -11.03 14.59 -9.76
CA LYS A 62 -11.47 15.88 -10.25
C LYS A 62 -11.28 16.02 -11.77
N ILE A 63 -10.17 15.53 -12.31
CA ILE A 63 -9.93 15.43 -13.77
C ILE A 63 -11.00 14.57 -14.44
N CYS A 64 -11.47 13.50 -13.80
CA CYS A 64 -12.58 12.68 -14.29
C CYS A 64 -13.96 13.38 -14.18
N GLY A 65 -14.04 14.58 -13.59
CA GLY A 65 -15.27 15.37 -13.43
C GLY A 65 -15.98 15.16 -12.08
N CYS A 66 -15.35 14.53 -11.10
CA CYS A 66 -15.91 14.43 -9.74
C CYS A 66 -15.74 15.74 -8.97
N SER A 67 -16.69 16.05 -8.07
CA SER A 67 -16.45 16.96 -6.95
C SER A 67 -15.82 16.19 -5.81
N VAL A 68 -14.69 16.67 -5.28
CA VAL A 68 -13.98 16.00 -4.19
C VAL A 68 -13.64 17.00 -3.12
N GLU A 69 -14.13 16.77 -1.91
CA GLU A 69 -13.80 17.50 -0.69
C GLU A 69 -13.06 16.57 0.29
N PHE A 70 -11.96 17.04 0.86
CA PHE A 70 -11.18 16.26 1.82
C PHE A 70 -10.82 17.13 3.03
N CYS A 71 -11.35 16.76 4.19
CA CYS A 71 -11.12 17.48 5.44
C CYS A 71 -11.20 16.52 6.64
N ASN A 72 -10.27 16.66 7.59
CA ASN A 72 -10.26 15.89 8.84
C ASN A 72 -10.44 14.38 8.62
N HIS A 73 -9.62 13.78 7.76
CA HIS A 73 -9.64 12.35 7.41
C HIS A 73 -10.97 11.86 6.79
N THR A 74 -11.88 12.78 6.44
CA THR A 74 -13.12 12.44 5.74
C THR A 74 -13.08 13.00 4.33
N MET A 75 -13.32 12.13 3.35
CA MET A 75 -13.35 12.49 1.94
C MET A 75 -14.77 12.28 1.40
N THR A 76 -15.35 13.33 0.83
CA THR A 76 -16.62 13.27 0.13
C THR A 76 -16.35 13.32 -1.37
N ILE A 77 -16.82 12.32 -2.10
CA ILE A 77 -16.69 12.20 -3.56
C ILE A 77 -18.09 12.19 -4.15
N ASP A 78 -18.43 13.24 -4.88
CA ASP A 78 -19.62 13.28 -5.71
C ASP A 78 -19.21 13.09 -7.16
N ALA A 79 -19.62 11.94 -7.72
CA ALA A 79 -19.29 11.58 -9.08
C ALA A 79 -20.52 11.67 -10.02
N GLU A 80 -21.62 12.36 -9.65
CA GLU A 80 -22.82 12.46 -10.47
C GLU A 80 -22.51 12.98 -11.88
N ASN A 81 -21.74 14.04 -11.97
CA ASN A 81 -21.40 14.73 -13.22
C ASN A 81 -20.07 14.28 -13.85
N ALA A 82 -19.45 13.23 -13.34
CA ALA A 82 -18.21 12.71 -13.91
C ALA A 82 -18.47 12.09 -15.30
N ASP A 83 -17.70 12.52 -16.30
CA ASP A 83 -17.88 12.15 -17.71
C ASP A 83 -16.58 11.94 -18.49
N ASN A 84 -15.41 12.11 -17.84
CA ASN A 84 -14.11 12.08 -18.51
C ASN A 84 -13.25 10.89 -18.07
N GLY A 85 -12.87 10.05 -19.04
CA GLY A 85 -11.91 8.94 -18.85
C GLY A 85 -10.51 9.26 -19.41
N VAL A 86 -10.21 10.52 -19.77
CA VAL A 86 -8.91 10.91 -20.30
C VAL A 86 -8.11 11.61 -19.21
N ILE A 87 -7.05 10.96 -18.78
CA ILE A 87 -6.10 11.47 -17.78
C ILE A 87 -4.86 11.92 -18.54
N ASP A 88 -4.81 13.19 -18.87
CA ASP A 88 -3.65 13.84 -19.45
C ASP A 88 -2.87 14.64 -18.40
N GLY A 89 -1.67 15.11 -18.77
CA GLY A 89 -0.87 16.00 -17.96
C GLY A 89 -0.08 15.37 -16.83
N GLU A 90 0.32 16.24 -15.90
CA GLU A 90 1.33 15.93 -14.88
C GLU A 90 0.87 14.88 -13.84
N TYR A 91 -0.42 14.85 -13.51
CA TYR A 91 -0.93 13.96 -12.45
C TYR A 91 -0.93 12.49 -12.84
N GLY A 92 -1.17 12.14 -14.10
CA GLY A 92 -1.11 10.75 -14.58
C GLY A 92 0.28 10.13 -14.39
N THR A 93 1.34 10.94 -14.46
CA THR A 93 2.73 10.48 -14.30
C THR A 93 3.24 10.46 -12.86
N LYS A 94 2.54 11.10 -11.90
CA LYS A 94 3.01 11.23 -10.51
C LYS A 94 2.88 9.96 -9.69
N MET A 95 1.90 9.12 -10.00
CA MET A 95 1.57 7.96 -9.17
C MET A 95 1.25 6.74 -10.03
N ARG A 96 1.89 5.59 -9.72
CA ARG A 96 1.58 4.35 -10.45
C ARG A 96 0.16 3.85 -10.20
N ALA A 97 -0.41 4.08 -9.02
CA ALA A 97 -1.77 3.66 -8.69
C ALA A 97 -2.84 4.32 -9.58
N SER A 98 -2.50 5.37 -10.37
CA SER A 98 -3.41 5.96 -11.37
C SER A 98 -3.95 4.94 -12.39
N VAL A 99 -3.19 3.87 -12.69
CA VAL A 99 -3.64 2.76 -13.55
C VAL A 99 -4.94 2.10 -13.03
N ILE A 100 -5.22 2.16 -11.73
CA ILE A 100 -6.42 1.54 -11.14
C ILE A 100 -7.72 2.19 -11.63
N LEU A 101 -7.66 3.42 -12.11
CA LEU A 101 -8.81 4.12 -12.69
C LEU A 101 -9.28 3.50 -14.03
N MET A 102 -8.44 2.69 -14.69
CA MET A 102 -8.78 2.09 -15.98
C MET A 102 -10.05 1.26 -15.89
N GLY A 103 -10.21 0.43 -14.87
CA GLY A 103 -11.40 -0.40 -14.68
C GLY A 103 -12.67 0.44 -14.50
N SER A 104 -12.61 1.47 -13.65
CA SER A 104 -13.73 2.37 -13.40
C SER A 104 -14.09 3.23 -14.63
N CYS A 105 -13.08 3.80 -15.30
CA CYS A 105 -13.31 4.64 -16.48
C CYS A 105 -13.88 3.83 -17.66
N LEU A 106 -13.34 2.64 -17.92
CA LEU A 106 -13.87 1.76 -18.96
C LEU A 106 -15.30 1.31 -18.64
N GLY A 107 -15.58 0.99 -17.38
CA GLY A 107 -16.91 0.60 -16.94
C GLY A 107 -17.93 1.74 -17.07
N ARG A 108 -17.56 2.95 -16.66
CA ARG A 108 -18.49 4.09 -16.61
C ARG A 108 -18.58 4.89 -17.90
N PHE A 109 -17.41 5.17 -18.52
CA PHE A 109 -17.32 6.07 -19.69
C PHE A 109 -17.07 5.35 -21.00
N GLY A 110 -16.70 4.06 -20.94
CA GLY A 110 -16.26 3.31 -22.11
C GLY A 110 -14.92 3.77 -22.69
N ARG A 111 -14.20 4.64 -22.00
CA ARG A 111 -12.93 5.23 -22.45
C ARG A 111 -11.94 5.41 -21.28
N PHE A 112 -10.66 5.12 -21.55
CA PHE A 112 -9.57 5.43 -20.64
C PHE A 112 -8.31 5.75 -21.42
N VAL A 113 -7.70 6.92 -21.16
CA VAL A 113 -6.41 7.32 -21.72
C VAL A 113 -5.53 7.80 -20.60
N MET A 114 -4.28 7.34 -20.57
CA MET A 114 -3.33 7.76 -19.56
C MET A 114 -1.91 7.72 -20.11
N PRO A 115 -1.05 8.73 -19.81
CA PRO A 115 0.36 8.69 -20.12
C PRO A 115 1.05 7.58 -19.30
N PRO A 116 2.31 7.22 -19.60
CA PRO A 116 3.06 6.26 -18.83
C PRO A 116 3.01 6.59 -17.33
N PRO A 117 2.55 5.64 -16.48
CA PRO A 117 2.42 5.92 -15.04
C PRO A 117 3.79 6.11 -14.42
N GLY A 118 3.94 7.14 -13.60
CA GLY A 118 5.09 7.36 -12.76
C GLY A 118 5.24 6.29 -11.68
N GLY A 119 6.26 6.36 -10.87
CA GLY A 119 6.39 5.41 -9.79
C GLY A 119 7.71 5.42 -9.07
N CYS A 120 7.81 4.52 -8.11
CA CYS A 120 8.97 4.30 -7.27
C CYS A 120 9.98 3.38 -7.98
N ALA A 121 11.27 3.58 -7.74
CA ALA A 121 12.39 2.83 -8.35
C ALA A 121 12.56 1.41 -7.76
N ILE A 122 11.47 0.66 -7.57
CA ILE A 122 11.49 -0.71 -6.99
C ILE A 122 11.44 -1.83 -8.05
N GLY A 123 11.77 -1.52 -9.31
CA GLY A 123 11.81 -2.47 -10.42
C GLY A 123 10.71 -2.26 -11.46
N LYS A 124 10.76 -3.10 -12.51
CA LYS A 124 9.77 -3.09 -13.59
C LYS A 124 8.41 -3.53 -13.03
N ARG A 125 7.37 -2.75 -13.34
CA ARG A 125 5.98 -3.05 -12.99
C ARG A 125 5.14 -2.98 -14.27
N PRO A 126 5.17 -4.01 -15.10
CA PRO A 126 4.39 -4.03 -16.33
C PRO A 126 2.89 -3.92 -16.02
N VAL A 127 2.13 -3.34 -16.94
CA VAL A 127 0.67 -3.21 -16.85
C VAL A 127 -0.06 -4.31 -17.63
N ASP A 128 0.68 -5.29 -18.12
CA ASP A 128 0.22 -6.38 -18.98
C ASP A 128 -0.96 -7.15 -18.37
N PHE A 129 -0.92 -7.50 -17.09
CA PHE A 129 -2.02 -8.21 -16.44
C PHE A 129 -3.31 -7.38 -16.37
N HIS A 130 -3.18 -6.05 -16.22
CA HIS A 130 -4.32 -5.13 -16.28
C HIS A 130 -4.89 -5.09 -17.69
N VAL A 131 -4.03 -4.90 -18.68
CA VAL A 131 -4.40 -4.83 -20.11
C VAL A 131 -5.08 -6.12 -20.55
N ASP A 132 -4.49 -7.28 -20.23
CA ASP A 132 -5.05 -8.59 -20.59
C ASP A 132 -6.43 -8.82 -19.95
N ALA A 133 -6.62 -8.40 -18.70
CA ALA A 133 -7.92 -8.52 -18.04
C ALA A 133 -8.97 -7.65 -18.74
N MET A 134 -8.66 -6.41 -19.09
CA MET A 134 -9.59 -5.51 -19.80
C MET A 134 -9.93 -6.04 -21.20
N ARG A 135 -8.94 -6.56 -21.94
CA ARG A 135 -9.17 -7.19 -23.25
C ARG A 135 -10.13 -8.38 -23.14
N LYS A 136 -9.97 -9.21 -22.11
CA LYS A 136 -10.87 -10.36 -21.86
C LYS A 136 -12.29 -9.93 -21.49
N LEU A 137 -12.47 -8.76 -20.91
CA LEU A 137 -13.78 -8.15 -20.66
C LEU A 137 -14.36 -7.45 -21.92
N GLY A 138 -13.64 -7.46 -23.05
CA GLY A 138 -14.11 -6.91 -24.33
C GLY A 138 -13.67 -5.49 -24.63
N ALA A 139 -12.77 -4.90 -23.85
CA ALA A 139 -12.15 -3.61 -24.19
C ALA A 139 -11.07 -3.77 -25.25
N HIS A 140 -10.95 -2.75 -26.12
CA HIS A 140 -9.76 -2.55 -26.96
C HIS A 140 -8.75 -1.77 -26.14
N VAL A 141 -7.53 -2.28 -26.04
CA VAL A 141 -6.46 -1.65 -25.25
C VAL A 141 -5.17 -1.62 -26.06
N GLU A 142 -4.67 -0.44 -26.31
CA GLU A 142 -3.33 -0.19 -26.86
C GLU A 142 -2.42 0.29 -25.73
N SER A 143 -1.19 -0.23 -25.70
CA SER A 143 -0.20 0.17 -24.71
C SER A 143 1.15 0.32 -25.42
N GLU A 144 1.57 1.57 -25.60
CA GLU A 144 2.84 1.94 -26.19
C GLU A 144 3.67 2.75 -25.18
N ASP A 145 4.94 2.43 -25.04
CA ASP A 145 5.89 3.11 -24.14
C ASP A 145 5.38 3.25 -22.68
N GLY A 146 4.46 2.34 -22.26
CA GLY A 146 3.85 2.35 -20.94
C GLY A 146 2.62 3.25 -20.80
N GLY A 147 2.27 4.06 -21.81
CA GLY A 147 0.97 4.74 -21.89
C GLY A 147 -0.15 3.76 -22.19
N ILE A 148 -1.37 4.12 -21.90
CA ILE A 148 -2.57 3.29 -22.13
C ILE A 148 -3.60 4.12 -22.88
N ASP A 149 -4.08 3.58 -23.98
CA ASP A 149 -5.28 4.04 -24.70
C ASP A 149 -6.26 2.87 -24.76
N ALA A 150 -7.42 3.00 -24.12
CA ALA A 150 -8.40 1.93 -24.02
C ALA A 150 -9.83 2.44 -24.23
N TYR A 151 -10.65 1.62 -24.92
CA TYR A 151 -12.06 1.93 -25.15
C TYR A 151 -12.92 0.66 -25.26
N THR A 152 -14.20 0.81 -25.00
CA THR A 152 -15.21 -0.24 -25.23
C THR A 152 -16.01 0.03 -26.49
N GLY A 153 -16.49 -1.04 -27.14
CA GLY A 153 -17.46 -0.93 -28.22
C GLY A 153 -18.85 -0.52 -27.69
N LYS A 154 -19.82 -0.42 -28.59
CA LYS A 154 -21.23 -0.07 -28.27
C LYS A 154 -21.89 -1.01 -27.25
N GLU A 155 -21.41 -2.23 -27.16
CA GLU A 155 -21.95 -3.26 -26.25
C GLU A 155 -21.33 -3.17 -24.82
N GLY A 156 -20.38 -2.28 -24.59
CA GLY A 156 -19.71 -2.13 -23.31
C GLY A 156 -18.84 -3.34 -22.93
N LEU A 157 -18.55 -3.45 -21.64
CA LEU A 157 -17.82 -4.59 -21.08
C LEU A 157 -18.73 -5.80 -20.91
N LYS A 158 -18.17 -7.01 -21.05
CA LYS A 158 -18.89 -8.29 -20.91
C LYS A 158 -18.24 -9.14 -19.83
N GLY A 159 -19.07 -9.72 -18.96
CA GLY A 159 -18.63 -10.66 -17.95
C GLY A 159 -17.91 -11.86 -18.57
N ASN A 160 -16.82 -12.29 -17.95
CA ASN A 160 -15.98 -13.37 -18.46
C ASN A 160 -15.23 -14.09 -17.31
N MET A 161 -14.66 -15.26 -17.62
CA MET A 161 -13.72 -15.93 -16.76
C MET A 161 -12.30 -15.42 -17.03
N ILE A 162 -11.70 -14.77 -16.04
CA ILE A 162 -10.36 -14.19 -16.12
C ILE A 162 -9.43 -14.95 -15.20
N LYS A 163 -8.41 -15.59 -15.76
CA LYS A 163 -7.33 -16.22 -14.97
C LYS A 163 -6.12 -15.32 -15.01
N LEU A 164 -5.71 -14.80 -13.84
CA LEU A 164 -4.48 -14.04 -13.69
C LEU A 164 -3.27 -14.98 -13.66
N PRO A 165 -2.17 -14.67 -14.38
CA PRO A 165 -0.94 -15.49 -14.34
C PRO A 165 -0.28 -15.48 -12.97
N PHE A 166 -0.39 -14.36 -12.26
CA PHE A 166 0.09 -14.11 -10.91
C PHE A 166 -1.02 -13.42 -10.11
N PRO A 167 -1.16 -13.65 -8.79
CA PRO A 167 -2.18 -13.00 -7.97
C PRO A 167 -1.83 -11.51 -7.73
N SER A 168 -1.88 -10.74 -8.80
CA SER A 168 -1.59 -9.31 -8.80
C SER A 168 -2.70 -8.53 -8.13
N VAL A 169 -2.36 -7.75 -7.08
CA VAL A 169 -3.29 -6.88 -6.35
C VAL A 169 -3.95 -5.90 -7.32
N GLY A 170 -3.14 -5.12 -8.05
CA GLY A 170 -3.65 -4.08 -8.95
C GLY A 170 -4.51 -4.63 -10.09
N ALA A 171 -4.10 -5.76 -10.70
CA ALA A 171 -4.90 -6.40 -11.75
C ALA A 171 -6.23 -6.94 -11.21
N THR A 172 -6.24 -7.53 -10.01
CA THR A 172 -7.47 -7.96 -9.33
C THR A 172 -8.39 -6.77 -9.07
N GLN A 173 -7.88 -5.67 -8.52
CA GLN A 173 -8.64 -4.45 -8.27
C GLN A 173 -9.25 -3.87 -9.55
N ASN A 174 -8.44 -3.69 -10.59
CA ASN A 174 -8.94 -3.18 -11.89
C ASN A 174 -10.01 -4.09 -12.50
N THR A 175 -9.82 -5.40 -12.41
CA THR A 175 -10.81 -6.36 -12.92
C THR A 175 -12.11 -6.30 -12.13
N LEU A 176 -12.06 -6.17 -10.81
CA LEU A 176 -13.23 -5.96 -9.95
C LEU A 176 -13.99 -4.71 -10.35
N LEU A 177 -13.28 -3.57 -10.50
CA LEU A 177 -13.89 -2.29 -10.89
C LEU A 177 -14.58 -2.36 -12.26
N ALA A 178 -13.92 -2.96 -13.25
CA ALA A 178 -14.50 -3.15 -14.58
C ALA A 178 -15.69 -4.13 -14.58
N ALA A 179 -15.61 -5.20 -13.78
CA ALA A 179 -16.66 -6.20 -13.65
C ALA A 179 -17.96 -5.63 -13.09
N MET A 180 -17.92 -4.57 -12.31
CA MET A 180 -19.09 -3.87 -11.80
C MET A 180 -20.01 -3.34 -12.89
N CYS A 181 -19.47 -2.99 -14.05
CA CYS A 181 -20.23 -2.47 -15.20
C CYS A 181 -20.28 -3.46 -16.38
N ALA A 182 -19.77 -4.68 -16.23
CA ALA A 182 -19.76 -5.67 -17.27
C ALA A 182 -21.14 -6.37 -17.38
N ALA A 183 -21.61 -6.59 -18.59
CA ALA A 183 -22.84 -7.36 -18.81
C ALA A 183 -22.62 -8.85 -18.46
N GLY A 184 -23.27 -9.34 -17.40
CA GLY A 184 -23.17 -10.71 -16.92
C GLY A 184 -22.10 -10.93 -15.84
N ILE A 185 -21.95 -12.18 -15.44
CA ILE A 185 -21.08 -12.57 -14.31
C ILE A 185 -19.61 -12.57 -14.74
N THR A 186 -18.74 -12.00 -13.91
CA THR A 186 -17.28 -12.12 -14.06
C THR A 186 -16.71 -13.01 -12.97
N THR A 187 -15.85 -13.97 -13.35
CA THR A 187 -15.11 -14.81 -12.41
C THR A 187 -13.62 -14.55 -12.57
N ILE A 188 -12.94 -14.12 -11.49
CA ILE A 188 -11.50 -13.88 -11.45
C ILE A 188 -10.84 -15.05 -10.74
N ARG A 189 -10.05 -15.84 -11.47
CA ARG A 189 -9.25 -16.95 -10.92
C ARG A 189 -7.82 -16.51 -10.67
N ASN A 190 -7.19 -17.07 -9.65
CA ASN A 190 -5.89 -16.67 -9.15
C ASN A 190 -5.87 -15.17 -8.78
N ALA A 191 -6.99 -14.70 -8.21
CA ALA A 191 -7.12 -13.36 -7.68
C ALA A 191 -6.23 -13.18 -6.45
N SER A 192 -5.79 -11.95 -6.21
CA SER A 192 -5.11 -11.60 -4.97
C SER A 192 -6.05 -11.72 -3.77
N MET A 193 -5.52 -12.20 -2.65
CA MET A 193 -6.26 -12.40 -1.39
C MET A 193 -5.87 -11.37 -0.31
N GLU A 194 -5.10 -10.34 -0.64
CA GLU A 194 -4.74 -9.30 0.31
C GLU A 194 -5.97 -8.65 0.95
N PRO A 195 -5.89 -8.26 2.24
CA PRO A 195 -6.99 -7.59 2.95
C PRO A 195 -7.56 -6.37 2.23
N GLU A 196 -6.74 -5.68 1.43
CA GLU A 196 -7.14 -4.53 0.63
C GLU A 196 -8.11 -4.91 -0.51
N ILE A 197 -8.13 -6.18 -0.93
CA ILE A 197 -9.14 -6.72 -1.85
C ILE A 197 -10.47 -6.94 -1.12
N TRP A 198 -10.44 -7.41 0.13
CA TRP A 198 -11.65 -7.56 0.94
C TRP A 198 -12.33 -6.21 1.13
N ASP A 199 -11.54 -5.18 1.48
CA ASP A 199 -12.03 -3.81 1.70
C ASP A 199 -12.69 -3.24 0.45
N LEU A 200 -12.08 -3.46 -0.73
CA LEU A 200 -12.67 -3.06 -2.00
C LEU A 200 -13.98 -3.82 -2.29
N CYS A 201 -14.02 -5.14 -2.07
CA CYS A 201 -15.23 -5.93 -2.24
C CYS A 201 -16.35 -5.47 -1.30
N ASP A 202 -16.02 -5.17 -0.03
CA ASP A 202 -16.99 -4.67 0.95
C ASP A 202 -17.56 -3.32 0.52
N PHE A 203 -16.72 -2.41 0.03
CA PHE A 203 -17.18 -1.13 -0.49
C PHE A 203 -18.07 -1.30 -1.73
N LEU A 204 -17.68 -2.15 -2.69
CA LEU A 204 -18.47 -2.40 -3.90
C LEU A 204 -19.84 -3.05 -3.61
N ARG A 205 -19.95 -3.86 -2.56
CA ARG A 205 -21.22 -4.43 -2.09
C ARG A 205 -22.22 -3.36 -1.65
N LEU A 206 -21.75 -2.20 -1.18
CA LEU A 206 -22.64 -1.06 -0.84
C LEU A 206 -23.38 -0.52 -2.06
N PHE A 207 -22.87 -0.75 -3.26
CA PHE A 207 -23.58 -0.41 -4.51
C PHE A 207 -24.62 -1.44 -4.92
N GLY A 208 -24.79 -2.53 -4.16
CA GLY A 208 -25.76 -3.59 -4.44
C GLY A 208 -25.24 -4.71 -5.34
N ALA A 209 -23.96 -4.74 -5.67
CA ALA A 209 -23.35 -5.88 -6.35
C ALA A 209 -23.23 -7.10 -5.42
N ARG A 210 -23.35 -8.29 -6.00
CA ARG A 210 -23.02 -9.53 -5.31
C ARG A 210 -21.58 -9.93 -5.64
N ILE A 211 -20.74 -9.98 -4.63
CA ILE A 211 -19.32 -10.37 -4.75
C ILE A 211 -19.04 -11.45 -3.74
N ASP A 212 -18.49 -12.57 -4.18
CA ASP A 212 -18.16 -13.72 -3.34
C ASP A 212 -16.74 -14.21 -3.63
N GLY A 213 -16.04 -14.75 -2.63
CA GLY A 213 -14.79 -15.49 -2.79
C GLY A 213 -13.50 -14.68 -2.65
N GLU A 214 -13.51 -13.45 -2.18
CA GLU A 214 -12.34 -12.56 -2.05
C GLU A 214 -11.21 -13.10 -1.15
N ARG A 215 -11.52 -14.14 -0.36
CA ARG A 215 -10.54 -14.81 0.52
C ARG A 215 -10.11 -16.19 0.02
N THR A 216 -10.51 -16.58 -1.19
CA THR A 216 -10.28 -17.93 -1.72
C THR A 216 -9.39 -17.98 -2.97
N GLY A 217 -8.96 -16.79 -3.47
CA GLY A 217 -8.24 -16.69 -4.73
C GLY A 217 -9.13 -16.87 -5.98
N THR A 218 -10.44 -17.02 -5.81
CA THR A 218 -11.42 -17.03 -6.91
C THR A 218 -12.58 -16.12 -6.54
N ILE A 219 -12.69 -14.98 -7.20
CA ILE A 219 -13.72 -13.98 -6.93
C ILE A 219 -14.76 -14.01 -8.04
N THR A 220 -16.03 -14.04 -7.66
CA THR A 220 -17.16 -13.93 -8.58
C THR A 220 -17.88 -12.62 -8.33
N VAL A 221 -18.12 -11.87 -9.40
CA VAL A 221 -18.84 -10.58 -9.40
C VAL A 221 -20.10 -10.70 -10.24
N GLU A 222 -21.22 -10.43 -9.60
CA GLU A 222 -22.52 -10.25 -10.24
C GLU A 222 -22.92 -8.78 -10.06
N PRO A 223 -22.87 -7.95 -11.12
CA PRO A 223 -22.89 -6.49 -11.01
C PRO A 223 -24.26 -5.89 -10.68
N GLY A 224 -25.31 -6.67 -10.64
CA GLY A 224 -26.67 -6.14 -10.45
C GLY A 224 -27.15 -5.36 -11.68
N THR A 225 -27.53 -4.09 -11.50
CA THR A 225 -28.02 -3.23 -12.60
C THR A 225 -26.89 -2.69 -13.49
N GLY A 226 -25.65 -2.69 -13.01
CA GLY A 226 -24.50 -2.06 -13.67
C GLY A 226 -24.51 -0.53 -13.68
N GLU A 227 -25.57 0.09 -13.15
CA GLU A 227 -25.69 1.54 -12.92
C GLU A 227 -25.96 1.80 -11.44
N TYR A 228 -25.09 2.57 -10.81
CA TYR A 228 -25.14 2.83 -9.37
C TYR A 228 -25.42 4.31 -9.12
N ARG A 229 -26.43 4.59 -8.31
CA ARG A 229 -26.74 5.94 -7.81
C ARG A 229 -27.24 5.81 -6.38
N CYS A 230 -26.31 5.90 -5.46
CA CYS A 230 -26.58 5.76 -4.03
C CYS A 230 -25.76 6.74 -3.19
N GLU A 231 -26.22 7.00 -1.99
CA GLU A 231 -25.40 7.63 -0.96
C GLU A 231 -24.80 6.50 -0.12
N VAL A 232 -23.48 6.47 0.00
CA VAL A 232 -22.76 5.46 0.75
C VAL A 232 -21.73 6.08 1.67
N GLU A 233 -21.58 5.47 2.84
CA GLU A 233 -20.52 5.79 3.79
C GLU A 233 -19.67 4.55 4.05
N TYR A 234 -18.36 4.74 4.12
CA TYR A 234 -17.42 3.66 4.38
C TYR A 234 -16.25 4.14 5.22
N THR A 235 -15.86 3.36 6.22
CA THR A 235 -14.66 3.64 7.02
C THR A 235 -13.50 2.80 6.52
N VAL A 236 -12.46 3.45 6.02
CA VAL A 236 -11.23 2.79 5.55
C VAL A 236 -10.55 2.10 6.74
N PRO A 237 -10.29 0.78 6.66
CA PRO A 237 -9.61 0.06 7.72
C PRO A 237 -8.20 0.56 7.98
N ALA A 238 -7.67 0.32 9.18
CA ALA A 238 -6.31 0.72 9.54
C ALA A 238 -5.25 0.05 8.66
N ASP A 239 -4.16 0.78 8.38
CA ASP A 239 -3.07 0.32 7.52
C ASP A 239 -2.22 -0.76 8.20
N ARG A 240 -2.29 -1.98 7.68
CA ARG A 240 -1.54 -3.14 8.20
C ARG A 240 -0.02 -3.00 8.01
N ILE A 241 0.45 -2.22 7.03
CA ILE A 241 1.88 -2.01 6.82
C ILE A 241 2.42 -0.99 7.81
N VAL A 242 1.63 0.07 8.11
CA VAL A 242 1.95 0.99 9.21
C VAL A 242 1.96 0.24 10.55
N ALA A 243 0.97 -0.64 10.80
CA ALA A 243 0.96 -1.51 11.98
C ALA A 243 2.23 -2.35 12.09
N GLY A 244 2.61 -3.03 10.99
CA GLY A 244 3.84 -3.82 10.93
C GLY A 244 5.09 -3.00 11.19
N THR A 245 5.14 -1.76 10.69
CA THR A 245 6.26 -0.83 10.92
C THR A 245 6.39 -0.46 12.39
N ILE A 246 5.30 -0.09 13.05
CA ILE A 246 5.29 0.26 14.50
C ILE A 246 5.67 -0.96 15.35
N LEU A 247 5.11 -2.15 15.04
CA LEU A 247 5.47 -3.38 15.76
C LEU A 247 6.93 -3.77 15.55
N THR A 248 7.48 -3.54 14.35
CA THR A 248 8.91 -3.78 14.06
C THR A 248 9.80 -2.81 14.85
N ALA A 249 9.42 -1.53 14.95
CA ALA A 249 10.11 -0.56 15.80
C ALA A 249 10.12 -1.00 17.27
N ALA A 250 8.96 -1.42 17.80
CA ALA A 250 8.84 -1.92 19.18
C ALA A 250 9.70 -3.18 19.41
N ALA A 251 9.75 -4.10 18.42
CA ALA A 251 10.57 -5.31 18.50
C ALA A 251 12.09 -5.01 18.58
N GLY A 252 12.53 -3.95 17.88
CA GLY A 252 13.93 -3.52 17.89
C GLY A 252 14.33 -2.65 19.08
N CYS A 253 13.39 -1.87 19.64
CA CYS A 253 13.62 -0.97 20.78
C CYS A 253 13.24 -1.55 22.14
N THR A 254 12.56 -2.67 22.21
CA THR A 254 11.84 -3.16 23.40
C THR A 254 10.62 -2.31 23.75
N GLY A 255 9.78 -2.81 24.66
CA GLY A 255 8.65 -2.02 25.19
C GLY A 255 7.31 -2.72 25.15
N ASN A 256 6.26 -1.92 25.32
CA ASN A 256 4.88 -2.40 25.35
C ASN A 256 4.01 -1.46 24.51
N VAL A 257 3.65 -1.92 23.31
CA VAL A 257 2.87 -1.15 22.34
C VAL A 257 1.55 -1.85 22.10
N TYR A 258 0.47 -1.08 22.17
CA TYR A 258 -0.90 -1.51 21.84
C TYR A 258 -1.43 -0.74 20.65
N ILE A 259 -1.95 -1.47 19.66
CA ILE A 259 -2.62 -0.93 18.47
C ILE A 259 -4.08 -1.40 18.51
N PRO A 260 -5.05 -0.55 18.88
CA PRO A 260 -6.45 -0.95 19.15
C PRO A 260 -7.29 -1.14 17.89
N ASN A 261 -6.85 -0.66 16.73
CA ASN A 261 -7.67 -0.58 15.51
C ASN A 261 -7.17 -1.43 14.35
N ILE A 262 -6.50 -2.55 14.63
CA ILE A 262 -6.03 -3.48 13.60
C ILE A 262 -6.33 -4.93 13.94
N GLU A 263 -7.01 -5.64 13.07
CA GLU A 263 -7.28 -7.07 13.24
C GLU A 263 -6.03 -7.92 13.01
N CYS A 264 -5.77 -8.88 13.90
CA CYS A 264 -4.66 -9.82 13.76
C CYS A 264 -4.70 -10.60 12.45
N SER A 265 -5.88 -10.90 11.91
CA SER A 265 -6.07 -11.62 10.65
C SER A 265 -5.43 -10.90 9.46
N ARG A 266 -5.35 -9.57 9.51
CA ARG A 266 -4.78 -8.73 8.43
C ARG A 266 -3.25 -8.69 8.43
N ILE A 267 -2.62 -9.03 9.56
CA ILE A 267 -1.17 -8.88 9.77
C ILE A 267 -0.51 -10.16 10.29
N GLY A 268 -1.19 -11.30 10.20
CA GLY A 268 -0.79 -12.56 10.81
C GLY A 268 0.63 -13.03 10.47
N SER A 269 1.06 -12.89 9.21
CA SER A 269 2.42 -13.25 8.78
C SER A 269 3.50 -12.40 9.46
N VAL A 270 3.24 -11.10 9.71
CA VAL A 270 4.19 -10.18 10.35
C VAL A 270 4.28 -10.46 11.85
N ILE A 271 3.13 -10.54 12.55
CA ILE A 271 3.11 -10.79 14.01
C ILE A 271 3.73 -12.13 14.38
N LYS A 272 3.65 -13.14 13.51
CA LYS A 272 4.28 -14.45 13.69
C LYS A 272 5.79 -14.31 13.93
N TYR A 273 6.50 -13.51 13.13
CA TYR A 273 7.94 -13.29 13.29
C TYR A 273 8.27 -12.38 14.46
N LEU A 274 7.42 -11.40 14.76
CA LEU A 274 7.66 -10.45 15.84
C LEU A 274 7.29 -10.98 17.23
N GLY A 275 6.38 -11.98 17.31
CA GLY A 275 5.85 -12.49 18.56
C GLY A 275 4.79 -11.58 19.19
N ALA A 276 4.18 -10.68 18.42
CA ALA A 276 3.00 -9.93 18.81
C ALA A 276 1.77 -10.85 18.88
N ARG A 277 0.73 -10.42 19.57
CA ARG A 277 -0.50 -11.21 19.77
C ARG A 277 -1.77 -10.36 19.69
N ALA A 278 -2.90 -11.01 19.45
CA ALA A 278 -4.19 -10.36 19.57
C ALA A 278 -4.43 -9.84 20.98
N SER A 279 -5.14 -8.72 21.09
CA SER A 279 -5.73 -8.24 22.35
C SER A 279 -6.84 -9.19 22.81
N SER A 280 -7.27 -9.05 24.07
CA SER A 280 -8.29 -9.91 24.66
C SER A 280 -9.67 -9.75 24.00
N ASP A 281 -9.95 -8.60 23.38
CA ASP A 281 -11.17 -8.31 22.63
C ASP A 281 -11.11 -8.74 21.15
N GLY A 282 -9.94 -9.23 20.68
CA GLY A 282 -9.72 -9.69 19.33
C GLY A 282 -9.58 -8.59 18.25
N VAL A 283 -9.75 -7.32 18.65
CA VAL A 283 -9.78 -6.18 17.71
C VAL A 283 -8.43 -5.50 17.58
N GLY A 284 -7.53 -5.64 18.56
CA GLY A 284 -6.23 -4.99 18.58
C GLY A 284 -5.05 -5.96 18.59
N VAL A 285 -3.85 -5.41 18.43
CA VAL A 285 -2.57 -6.13 18.49
C VAL A 285 -1.71 -5.57 19.60
N ILE A 286 -1.19 -6.45 20.45
CA ILE A 286 -0.27 -6.14 21.54
C ILE A 286 1.10 -6.67 21.23
N MET A 287 2.12 -5.82 21.33
CA MET A 287 3.54 -6.18 21.36
C MET A 287 4.10 -5.89 22.73
N ASN A 288 4.65 -6.92 23.39
CA ASN A 288 5.31 -6.77 24.69
C ASN A 288 6.64 -7.51 24.62
N THR A 289 7.74 -6.79 24.79
CA THR A 289 9.08 -7.36 24.76
C THR A 289 10.05 -6.61 25.69
N ASP A 290 10.77 -7.38 26.50
CA ASP A 290 11.77 -6.87 27.45
C ASP A 290 13.20 -6.88 26.86
N ARG A 291 13.36 -7.46 25.67
CA ARG A 291 14.64 -7.52 24.95
C ARG A 291 14.41 -7.40 23.46
N ARG A 292 15.40 -6.88 22.75
CA ARG A 292 15.39 -6.83 21.29
C ARG A 292 15.14 -8.22 20.72
N LYS A 293 14.28 -8.28 19.71
CA LYS A 293 13.92 -9.53 19.03
C LYS A 293 15.13 -10.06 18.25
N GLU A 294 15.53 -11.29 18.55
CA GLU A 294 16.46 -12.05 17.72
C GLU A 294 15.68 -12.73 16.57
N LEU A 295 16.18 -12.55 15.35
CA LEU A 295 15.61 -13.17 14.16
C LEU A 295 16.67 -14.07 13.52
N GLU A 296 16.52 -15.38 13.70
CA GLU A 296 17.27 -16.40 12.99
C GLU A 296 16.29 -17.17 12.11
N CYS A 297 16.10 -16.66 10.91
CA CYS A 297 15.04 -17.18 10.05
C CYS A 297 15.28 -16.89 8.57
N VAL A 298 14.58 -17.64 7.73
CA VAL A 298 14.37 -17.33 6.32
C VAL A 298 12.97 -16.76 6.17
N ILE A 299 12.86 -15.56 5.60
CA ILE A 299 11.58 -14.93 5.30
C ILE A 299 11.50 -14.77 3.79
N SER A 300 10.45 -15.35 3.19
CA SER A 300 10.15 -15.21 1.77
C SER A 300 8.93 -14.32 1.60
N THR A 301 9.05 -13.28 0.78
CA THR A 301 7.89 -12.44 0.43
C THR A 301 7.00 -13.14 -0.58
N GLY A 302 5.70 -12.88 -0.49
CA GLY A 302 4.74 -13.46 -1.41
C GLY A 302 3.35 -12.86 -1.26
N PRO A 303 2.40 -13.28 -2.11
CA PRO A 303 1.01 -12.91 -1.99
C PRO A 303 0.42 -13.38 -0.66
N PHE A 304 -0.53 -12.60 -0.12
CA PHE A 304 -1.22 -12.97 1.12
C PHE A 304 -1.77 -14.42 1.08
N PRO A 305 -1.60 -15.22 2.14
CA PRO A 305 -1.20 -14.86 3.50
C PRO A 305 0.30 -14.93 3.79
N GLU A 306 1.15 -14.99 2.78
CA GLU A 306 2.60 -14.97 2.94
C GLU A 306 3.10 -13.60 3.43
N PHE A 307 4.42 -13.48 3.60
CA PHE A 307 5.00 -12.25 4.13
C PHE A 307 4.91 -11.11 3.10
N PRO A 308 4.31 -9.95 3.44
CA PRO A 308 4.08 -8.89 2.48
C PRO A 308 5.39 -8.22 2.06
N THR A 309 5.58 -8.07 0.74
CA THR A 309 6.76 -7.41 0.16
C THR A 309 6.92 -5.96 0.67
N ASP A 310 5.83 -5.27 1.06
CA ASP A 310 5.88 -3.93 1.66
C ASP A 310 6.56 -3.88 3.03
N MET A 311 6.71 -5.02 3.71
CA MET A 311 7.44 -5.14 4.97
C MET A 311 8.91 -5.56 4.79
N GLN A 312 9.34 -5.89 3.59
CA GLN A 312 10.67 -6.42 3.30
C GLN A 312 11.79 -5.50 3.81
N SER A 313 11.83 -4.23 3.36
CA SER A 313 12.86 -3.26 3.78
C SER A 313 12.78 -2.94 5.28
N ILE A 314 11.57 -2.89 5.84
CA ILE A 314 11.33 -2.62 7.25
C ILE A 314 11.93 -3.74 8.12
N PHE A 315 11.73 -5.00 7.72
CA PHE A 315 12.30 -6.14 8.43
C PHE A 315 13.82 -6.24 8.26
N LEU A 316 14.38 -5.81 7.13
CA LEU A 316 15.85 -5.73 6.99
C LEU A 316 16.48 -4.86 8.07
N SER A 317 15.84 -3.74 8.47
CA SER A 317 16.36 -2.90 9.57
C SER A 317 16.39 -3.64 10.92
N LEU A 318 15.39 -4.47 11.21
CA LEU A 318 15.35 -5.28 12.43
C LEU A 318 16.34 -6.45 12.36
N MET A 319 16.40 -7.16 11.21
CA MET A 319 17.37 -8.23 10.98
C MET A 319 18.81 -7.73 11.13
N ALA A 320 19.09 -6.50 10.64
CA ALA A 320 20.41 -5.89 10.72
C ALA A 320 20.92 -5.74 12.17
N VAL A 321 20.01 -5.65 13.14
CA VAL A 321 20.35 -5.48 14.57
C VAL A 321 20.00 -6.69 15.43
N SER A 322 19.53 -7.79 14.84
CA SER A 322 19.05 -8.96 15.58
C SER A 322 20.15 -9.76 16.28
N GLY A 323 21.41 -9.59 15.88
CA GLY A 323 22.54 -10.36 16.42
C GLY A 323 22.65 -11.79 15.87
N SER A 324 21.78 -12.19 14.94
CA SER A 324 21.69 -13.52 14.34
C SER A 324 21.79 -13.46 12.82
N PHE A 325 22.05 -14.59 12.18
CA PHE A 325 22.02 -14.69 10.72
C PHE A 325 20.60 -14.94 10.23
N SER A 326 20.19 -14.18 9.20
CA SER A 326 18.87 -14.35 8.55
C SER A 326 18.98 -14.17 7.05
N ILE A 327 17.98 -14.70 6.33
CA ILE A 327 17.85 -14.56 4.89
C ILE A 327 16.49 -13.92 4.59
N MET A 328 16.48 -12.89 3.76
CA MET A 328 15.27 -12.33 3.17
C MET A 328 15.23 -12.66 1.68
N GLU A 329 14.18 -13.34 1.25
CA GLU A 329 13.93 -13.67 -0.15
C GLU A 329 12.79 -12.79 -0.69
N GLU A 330 13.07 -12.00 -1.74
CA GLU A 330 12.08 -11.14 -2.38
C GLU A 330 11.57 -11.76 -3.68
N ASN A 331 10.31 -12.21 -3.67
CA ASN A 331 9.69 -12.92 -4.79
C ASN A 331 8.70 -12.09 -5.60
N VAL A 332 8.45 -10.83 -5.20
CA VAL A 332 7.45 -9.96 -5.83
C VAL A 332 8.09 -8.91 -6.72
N PHE A 333 9.23 -8.34 -6.29
CA PHE A 333 9.92 -7.27 -7.03
C PHE A 333 11.42 -7.56 -7.22
N ASP A 334 11.91 -7.33 -8.44
CA ASP A 334 13.28 -7.73 -8.82
C ASP A 334 14.39 -6.87 -8.15
N THR A 335 14.11 -5.62 -7.74
CA THR A 335 15.15 -4.67 -7.27
C THR A 335 14.79 -3.97 -5.96
N ARG A 336 14.12 -4.67 -5.04
CA ARG A 336 13.62 -4.04 -3.81
C ARG A 336 14.64 -3.93 -2.67
N PHE A 337 15.90 -4.28 -2.89
CA PHE A 337 16.96 -4.23 -1.86
C PHE A 337 17.72 -2.89 -1.80
N ALA A 338 17.23 -1.82 -2.40
CA ALA A 338 17.92 -0.52 -2.39
C ALA A 338 18.24 -0.02 -0.96
N ALA A 339 17.34 -0.24 0.00
CA ALA A 339 17.55 0.13 1.40
C ALA A 339 18.74 -0.60 2.05
N ALA A 340 19.15 -1.79 1.56
CA ALA A 340 20.27 -2.54 2.10
C ALA A 340 21.59 -1.75 2.01
N ASN A 341 21.80 -1.01 0.91
CA ASN A 341 23.00 -0.19 0.72
C ASN A 341 23.08 0.93 1.77
N GLU A 342 21.97 1.59 2.05
CA GLU A 342 21.91 2.66 3.05
C GLU A 342 22.04 2.10 4.47
N LEU A 343 21.46 0.93 4.77
CA LEU A 343 21.66 0.23 6.04
C LEU A 343 23.13 -0.17 6.25
N ASN A 344 23.82 -0.63 5.18
CA ASN A 344 25.24 -0.96 5.24
C ASN A 344 26.11 0.27 5.53
N ARG A 345 25.71 1.48 5.11
CA ARG A 345 26.39 2.74 5.48
C ARG A 345 26.31 3.02 6.99
N LEU A 346 25.29 2.51 7.66
CA LEU A 346 25.14 2.57 9.11
C LEU A 346 25.83 1.39 9.84
N GLY A 347 26.62 0.58 9.13
CA GLY A 347 27.37 -0.55 9.70
C GLY A 347 26.63 -1.87 9.74
N ALA A 348 25.50 -2.01 9.06
CA ALA A 348 24.90 -3.33 8.83
C ALA A 348 25.81 -4.21 7.94
N ASP A 349 25.59 -5.52 7.95
CA ASP A 349 26.27 -6.48 7.07
C ASP A 349 25.19 -7.24 6.29
N ILE A 350 24.73 -6.61 5.20
CA ILE A 350 23.72 -7.14 4.32
C ILE A 350 24.33 -7.35 2.93
N ARG A 351 24.29 -8.59 2.43
CA ARG A 351 24.80 -8.95 1.12
C ARG A 351 23.63 -9.41 0.26
N THR A 352 23.46 -8.77 -0.89
CA THR A 352 22.36 -9.07 -1.81
C THR A 352 22.86 -9.83 -3.03
N GLU A 353 22.16 -10.91 -3.41
CA GLU A 353 22.41 -11.71 -4.58
C GLU A 353 21.10 -12.12 -5.24
N GLY A 354 20.77 -11.54 -6.38
CA GLY A 354 19.51 -11.74 -7.08
C GLY A 354 18.32 -11.41 -6.17
N LYS A 355 17.52 -12.41 -5.85
CA LYS A 355 16.33 -12.29 -4.99
C LYS A 355 16.62 -12.44 -3.49
N LEU A 356 17.86 -12.66 -3.10
CA LEU A 356 18.24 -12.95 -1.72
C LEU A 356 19.01 -11.80 -1.10
N ALA A 357 18.72 -11.52 0.17
CA ALA A 357 19.56 -10.74 1.04
C ALA A 357 19.99 -11.58 2.24
N TYR A 358 21.30 -11.80 2.35
CA TYR A 358 21.94 -12.46 3.47
C TYR A 358 22.26 -11.39 4.52
N VAL A 359 21.64 -11.47 5.69
CA VAL A 359 21.77 -10.49 6.77
C VAL A 359 22.56 -11.10 7.91
N TYR A 360 23.78 -10.59 8.13
CA TYR A 360 24.61 -10.94 9.29
C TYR A 360 24.33 -9.90 10.39
N GLY A 361 23.31 -10.17 11.21
CA GLY A 361 22.82 -9.23 12.20
C GLY A 361 23.91 -8.73 13.11
N ARG A 362 24.09 -7.42 13.19
CA ARG A 362 24.98 -6.74 14.14
C ARG A 362 24.14 -6.34 15.35
N ARG A 363 24.73 -6.33 16.53
CA ARG A 363 23.98 -5.85 17.70
C ARG A 363 23.85 -4.33 17.73
N ARG A 364 24.59 -3.61 16.88
CA ARG A 364 24.72 -2.16 16.89
C ARG A 364 24.90 -1.63 15.46
N LEU A 365 24.23 -0.52 15.18
CA LEU A 365 24.46 0.31 14.02
C LEU A 365 25.12 1.62 14.45
N HIS A 366 25.86 2.26 13.57
CA HIS A 366 26.45 3.57 13.78
C HIS A 366 25.47 4.69 13.43
N GLY A 367 25.73 5.90 13.90
CA GLY A 367 25.10 7.11 13.39
C GLY A 367 25.58 7.44 11.98
N GLY A 368 24.90 8.37 11.33
CA GLY A 368 25.30 8.83 10.02
C GLY A 368 24.19 9.49 9.23
N VAL A 369 24.48 9.80 7.96
CA VAL A 369 23.51 10.39 7.03
C VAL A 369 23.18 9.37 5.96
N VAL A 370 21.89 9.11 5.78
CA VAL A 370 21.34 8.16 4.79
C VAL A 370 20.21 8.81 3.99
N THR A 371 19.90 8.27 2.81
CA THR A 371 18.91 8.86 1.91
C THR A 371 17.84 7.85 1.55
N ALA A 372 16.58 8.21 1.80
CA ALA A 372 15.44 7.43 1.36
C ALA A 372 15.33 7.47 -0.17
N GLY A 373 15.32 6.31 -0.82
CA GLY A 373 15.10 6.18 -2.26
C GLY A 373 13.67 5.75 -2.61
N ASP A 374 12.92 5.27 -1.64
CA ASP A 374 11.54 4.84 -1.77
C ASP A 374 10.80 4.91 -0.41
N LEU A 375 9.48 4.72 -0.47
CA LEU A 375 8.58 4.82 0.69
C LEU A 375 8.97 3.87 1.84
N ARG A 376 9.15 2.58 1.56
CA ARG A 376 9.36 1.55 2.59
C ARG A 376 10.82 1.49 3.03
N GLY A 377 11.74 1.75 2.10
CA GLY A 377 13.16 1.96 2.41
C GLY A 377 13.35 3.14 3.34
N GLY A 378 12.68 4.27 3.09
CA GLY A 378 12.73 5.44 3.97
C GLY A 378 12.26 5.13 5.40
N ALA A 379 11.13 4.45 5.55
CA ALA A 379 10.65 4.01 6.86
C ALA A 379 11.65 3.05 7.55
N ALA A 380 12.26 2.13 6.80
CA ALA A 380 13.29 1.24 7.35
C ALA A 380 14.50 1.99 7.88
N LEU A 381 14.93 3.09 7.21
CA LEU A 381 16.03 3.93 7.66
C LEU A 381 15.68 4.72 8.92
N VAL A 382 14.43 5.18 9.06
CA VAL A 382 13.94 5.79 10.32
C VAL A 382 14.01 4.78 11.46
N LEU A 383 13.58 3.53 11.25
CA LEU A 383 13.68 2.48 12.26
C LEU A 383 15.15 2.15 12.60
N ALA A 384 16.02 2.09 11.58
CA ALA A 384 17.45 1.87 11.80
C ALA A 384 18.07 2.95 12.72
N GLY A 385 17.62 4.21 12.60
CA GLY A 385 18.02 5.29 13.49
C GLY A 385 17.60 5.06 14.96
N LEU A 386 16.42 4.46 15.20
CA LEU A 386 16.01 4.07 16.56
C LEU A 386 16.93 2.98 17.14
N PHE A 387 17.46 2.11 16.29
CA PHE A 387 18.29 0.96 16.68
C PHE A 387 19.78 1.25 16.75
N ALA A 388 20.21 2.40 16.24
CA ALA A 388 21.61 2.84 16.20
C ALA A 388 22.14 3.24 17.59
N GLU A 389 23.45 3.46 17.71
CA GLU A 389 24.10 3.97 18.93
C GLU A 389 24.18 5.51 18.95
N GLU A 390 24.15 6.13 17.78
CA GLU A 390 24.27 7.56 17.56
C GLU A 390 23.13 8.05 16.65
N PRO A 391 22.84 9.37 16.63
CA PRO A 391 21.77 9.90 15.78
C PRO A 391 21.99 9.61 14.29
N VAL A 392 20.89 9.29 13.60
CA VAL A 392 20.84 9.07 12.16
C VAL A 392 20.02 10.18 11.50
N VAL A 393 20.59 10.80 10.47
CA VAL A 393 19.90 11.78 9.62
C VAL A 393 19.37 11.07 8.38
N VAL A 394 18.05 11.06 8.22
CA VAL A 394 17.38 10.47 7.06
C VAL A 394 16.95 11.61 6.13
N LYS A 395 17.51 11.68 4.93
CA LYS A 395 17.11 12.59 3.84
C LYS A 395 16.07 11.95 2.93
N GLY A 396 15.41 12.77 2.06
CA GLY A 396 14.42 12.26 1.11
C GLY A 396 13.08 11.86 1.75
N CYS A 397 12.69 12.51 2.84
CA CYS A 397 11.49 12.17 3.62
C CYS A 397 10.17 12.37 2.85
N SER A 398 10.18 13.05 1.71
CA SER A 398 9.02 13.16 0.80
C SER A 398 8.53 11.78 0.32
N TYR A 399 9.43 10.80 0.16
CA TYR A 399 9.04 9.43 -0.14
C TYR A 399 8.23 8.79 0.98
N ILE A 400 8.58 9.04 2.25
CA ILE A 400 7.90 8.46 3.42
C ILE A 400 6.46 8.98 3.49
N ARG A 401 6.24 10.27 3.21
CA ARG A 401 4.92 10.93 3.22
C ARG A 401 3.96 10.43 2.13
N ARG A 402 4.41 9.59 1.21
CA ARG A 402 3.54 8.92 0.25
C ARG A 402 2.69 7.80 0.86
N GLY A 403 3.00 7.32 2.05
CA GLY A 403 2.27 6.23 2.67
C GLY A 403 2.20 6.26 4.19
N TYR A 404 3.02 7.08 4.83
CA TYR A 404 2.91 7.37 6.26
C TYR A 404 2.51 8.84 6.43
N GLU A 405 1.40 9.05 7.10
CA GLU A 405 0.87 10.38 7.36
C GLU A 405 1.78 11.14 8.34
N ASN A 406 2.15 10.49 9.44
CA ASN A 406 2.95 11.10 10.49
C ASN A 406 3.82 10.07 11.24
N LEU A 407 4.67 9.31 10.51
CA LEU A 407 5.53 8.29 11.13
C LEU A 407 6.37 8.84 12.30
N THR A 408 6.87 10.05 12.16
CA THR A 408 7.68 10.72 13.20
C THR A 408 6.87 11.06 14.45
N GLY A 409 5.65 11.57 14.28
CA GLY A 409 4.70 11.83 15.36
C GLY A 409 4.25 10.56 16.05
N ASP A 410 3.99 9.51 15.30
CA ASP A 410 3.62 8.19 15.81
C ASP A 410 4.72 7.63 16.73
N LEU A 411 5.96 7.66 16.27
CA LEU A 411 7.11 7.22 17.05
C LEU A 411 7.36 8.10 18.29
N LYS A 412 7.17 9.43 18.17
CA LYS A 412 7.24 10.35 19.33
C LYS A 412 6.19 10.04 20.39
N SER A 413 4.96 9.74 19.98
CA SER A 413 3.86 9.39 20.90
C SER A 413 4.17 8.13 21.72
N LEU A 414 4.99 7.23 21.17
CA LEU A 414 5.47 6.02 21.83
C LEU A 414 6.77 6.19 22.61
N GLY A 415 7.32 7.42 22.66
CA GLY A 415 8.50 7.75 23.46
C GLY A 415 9.81 7.87 22.69
N ALA A 416 9.81 7.76 21.36
CA ALA A 416 11.02 8.01 20.58
C ALA A 416 11.36 9.52 20.51
N LYS A 417 12.66 9.82 20.43
CA LYS A 417 13.13 11.16 20.10
C LYS A 417 13.43 11.26 18.60
N VAL A 418 12.64 12.03 17.89
CA VAL A 418 12.76 12.28 16.45
C VAL A 418 12.56 13.77 16.20
N GLU A 419 13.34 14.37 15.33
CA GLU A 419 13.27 15.81 15.01
C GLU A 419 13.18 15.97 13.48
N GLU A 420 12.26 16.83 13.00
CA GLU A 420 12.11 17.15 11.59
C GLU A 420 12.79 18.50 11.30
N PHE A 421 13.53 18.56 10.21
CA PHE A 421 14.20 19.77 9.74
C PHE A 421 13.77 20.05 8.29
N SER A 422 13.45 21.31 8.04
CA SER A 422 13.30 21.83 6.67
C SER A 422 14.59 22.59 6.34
N GLU A 423 15.37 22.12 5.39
CA GLU A 423 16.51 22.85 4.84
C GLU A 423 16.07 23.95 3.89
#